data_c11765cb2512e45e8edea86211ced81e
#
_entry.id   c11765cb2512e45e8edea86211ced81e
#
_cell.length_a   1.000
_cell.length_b   1.000
_cell.length_c   1.000
_cell.angle_alpha   90.00
_cell.angle_beta   90.00
_cell.angle_gamma   90.00
#
_symmetry.space_group_name_H-M   'P 1'
#
loop_
_entity.id
_entity.type
_entity.pdbx_description
1 polymer ?
#
loop_
_entity_poly.entity_id
_entity_poly.type
_entity_poly.pdbx_seq_one_letter_code
_entity_poly.pdbx_strand_id
1 'polypeptide(L)'
;MWTCYCGHEDDGAFCASCGAPAPVMPTAGFPARRQICETARKRLHDQHYASNCTYLTLIGTQTLAAGAVVGIMYFVVLMSVFFTAEPLVLTFRGHSFDPSQYLLPFLTLYLEVMFILLLYKVFFANVLDCGESAAALTLWRGQALHAEYAFCGFSDYKRIMTGRLYHGVITFLWLLIPVYGLTRLYSYLMVPFILINKPQLSAKEAMSYSRAVMQGYRWKYFCLRLSFIGWHLLNSFTYGILGIFYVYPYYDAACAGFYEAVVKEYDAKNAHIEPSAAE
;
A
#
# COMPACT_ATOMS: atom_id res chain seq x y z
N MET A 1 -12.35 -23.74 -21.95
CA MET A 1 -12.04 -22.92 -23.14
C MET A 1 -12.05 -21.46 -22.75
N TRP A 2 -10.99 -20.74 -22.98
CA TRP A 2 -10.84 -19.31 -22.66
C TRP A 2 -10.12 -18.59 -23.79
N THR A 3 -10.47 -17.33 -24.03
CA THR A 3 -9.89 -16.53 -25.11
C THR A 3 -8.76 -15.67 -24.54
N CYS A 4 -7.55 -15.82 -25.08
CA CYS A 4 -6.39 -15.02 -24.72
C CYS A 4 -6.50 -13.59 -25.27
N TYR A 5 -5.73 -12.65 -24.71
CA TYR A 5 -5.61 -11.29 -25.26
C TYR A 5 -5.04 -11.24 -26.69
N CYS A 6 -4.36 -12.29 -27.13
CA CYS A 6 -3.90 -12.44 -28.52
C CYS A 6 -4.99 -12.96 -29.47
N GLY A 7 -6.22 -13.24 -28.98
CA GLY A 7 -7.33 -13.74 -29.75
C GLY A 7 -7.33 -15.26 -29.94
N HIS A 8 -6.36 -15.99 -29.38
CA HIS A 8 -6.30 -17.46 -29.45
C HIS A 8 -7.19 -18.07 -28.37
N GLU A 9 -7.99 -19.08 -28.74
CA GLU A 9 -8.78 -19.87 -27.79
C GLU A 9 -7.97 -21.08 -27.33
N ASP A 10 -7.88 -21.27 -26.00
CA ASP A 10 -7.10 -22.33 -25.40
C ASP A 10 -7.84 -22.95 -24.21
N ASP A 11 -7.54 -24.21 -23.92
CA ASP A 11 -8.04 -24.94 -22.75
C ASP A 11 -6.96 -25.16 -21.69
N GLY A 12 -5.71 -24.81 -22.01
CA GLY A 12 -4.54 -24.99 -21.16
C GLY A 12 -4.38 -23.92 -20.07
N ALA A 13 -3.44 -24.13 -19.17
CA ALA A 13 -3.06 -23.17 -18.14
C ALA A 13 -2.31 -21.94 -18.71
N PHE A 14 -1.75 -22.08 -19.92
CA PHE A 14 -1.05 -21.03 -20.66
C PHE A 14 -1.53 -21.02 -22.11
N CYS A 15 -1.57 -19.83 -22.68
CA CYS A 15 -1.85 -19.69 -24.11
C CYS A 15 -0.71 -20.28 -24.95
N ALA A 16 -1.03 -21.22 -25.83
CA ALA A 16 -0.04 -21.86 -26.71
C ALA A 16 0.63 -20.88 -27.67
N SER A 17 -0.02 -19.76 -28.00
CA SER A 17 0.46 -18.76 -28.95
C SER A 17 1.40 -17.71 -28.32
N CYS A 18 1.08 -17.21 -27.12
CA CYS A 18 1.83 -16.08 -26.51
C CYS A 18 2.36 -16.38 -25.10
N GLY A 19 2.15 -17.59 -24.57
CA GLY A 19 2.58 -17.97 -23.23
C GLY A 19 1.86 -17.24 -22.07
N ALA A 20 0.81 -16.47 -22.37
CA ALA A 20 0.05 -15.79 -21.32
C ALA A 20 -0.71 -16.79 -20.46
N PRO A 21 -0.69 -16.66 -19.11
CA PRO A 21 -1.44 -17.56 -18.25
C PRO A 21 -2.94 -17.39 -18.45
N ALA A 22 -3.68 -18.50 -18.34
CA ALA A 22 -5.14 -18.51 -18.41
C ALA A 22 -5.73 -17.53 -17.38
N PRO A 23 -6.79 -16.78 -17.73
CA PRO A 23 -7.45 -15.90 -16.78
C PRO A 23 -8.04 -16.74 -15.64
N VAL A 24 -7.61 -16.45 -14.42
CA VAL A 24 -8.16 -17.09 -13.22
C VAL A 24 -9.58 -16.58 -13.01
N MET A 25 -10.56 -17.33 -13.50
CA MET A 25 -11.96 -17.01 -13.23
C MET A 25 -12.27 -17.29 -11.75
N PRO A 26 -12.97 -16.36 -11.05
CA PRO A 26 -13.41 -16.59 -9.69
C PRO A 26 -14.28 -17.84 -9.63
N THR A 27 -13.85 -18.84 -8.88
CA THR A 27 -14.63 -20.08 -8.70
C THR A 27 -15.83 -19.85 -7.77
N ALA A 28 -16.80 -20.76 -7.81
CA ALA A 28 -17.97 -20.73 -6.90
C ALA A 28 -17.59 -20.84 -5.42
N GLY A 29 -16.35 -21.27 -5.11
CA GLY A 29 -15.82 -21.37 -3.73
C GLY A 29 -15.17 -20.09 -3.16
N PHE A 30 -15.04 -19.02 -3.97
CA PHE A 30 -14.47 -17.76 -3.43
C PHE A 30 -15.44 -17.12 -2.43
N PRO A 31 -14.97 -16.77 -1.21
CA PRO A 31 -15.85 -16.27 -0.17
C PRO A 31 -16.54 -14.96 -0.59
N ALA A 32 -17.81 -14.84 -0.29
CA ALA A 32 -18.55 -13.61 -0.54
C ALA A 32 -17.95 -12.45 0.27
N ARG A 33 -17.98 -11.23 -0.29
CA ARG A 33 -17.52 -10.01 0.40
C ARG A 33 -18.07 -9.91 1.82
N ARG A 34 -19.36 -10.24 2.01
CA ARG A 34 -20.02 -10.20 3.33
C ARG A 34 -19.33 -11.14 4.32
N GLN A 35 -18.98 -12.35 3.91
CA GLN A 35 -18.27 -13.33 4.76
C GLN A 35 -16.88 -12.82 5.16
N ILE A 36 -16.15 -12.20 4.25
CA ILE A 36 -14.84 -11.60 4.55
C ILE A 36 -15.00 -10.50 5.59
N CYS A 37 -15.96 -9.59 5.40
CA CYS A 37 -16.21 -8.50 6.34
C CYS A 37 -16.71 -8.99 7.70
N GLU A 38 -17.59 -9.98 7.75
CA GLU A 38 -18.07 -10.57 9.01
C GLU A 38 -16.94 -11.26 9.78
N THR A 39 -16.08 -12.02 9.09
CA THR A 39 -14.94 -12.67 9.69
C THR A 39 -13.93 -11.64 10.22
N ALA A 40 -13.61 -10.61 9.44
CA ALA A 40 -12.73 -9.53 9.87
C ALA A 40 -13.25 -8.82 11.13
N ARG A 41 -14.56 -8.51 11.16
CA ARG A 41 -15.21 -7.90 12.32
C ARG A 41 -15.13 -8.80 13.56
N LYS A 42 -15.38 -10.10 13.41
CA LYS A 42 -15.27 -11.06 14.51
C LYS A 42 -13.85 -11.12 15.06
N ARG A 43 -12.85 -11.24 14.19
CA ARG A 43 -11.44 -11.26 14.58
C ARG A 43 -11.00 -10.00 15.29
N LEU A 44 -11.46 -8.84 14.80
CA LEU A 44 -11.19 -7.56 15.45
C LEU A 44 -11.84 -7.50 16.85
N HIS A 45 -13.08 -7.98 17.00
CA HIS A 45 -13.75 -8.02 18.29
C HIS A 45 -13.03 -8.92 19.29
N ASP A 46 -12.55 -10.09 18.84
CA ASP A 46 -11.84 -11.06 19.69
C ASP A 46 -10.49 -10.51 20.17
N GLN A 47 -9.84 -9.63 19.40
CA GLN A 47 -8.51 -9.08 19.70
C GLN A 47 -8.47 -7.53 19.73
N HIS A 48 -9.59 -6.87 20.09
CA HIS A 48 -9.71 -5.42 19.97
C HIS A 48 -8.63 -4.64 20.76
N TYR A 49 -8.24 -5.11 21.95
CA TYR A 49 -7.23 -4.45 22.77
C TYR A 49 -5.84 -4.53 22.13
N ALA A 50 -5.41 -5.73 21.71
CA ALA A 50 -4.12 -5.94 21.06
C ALA A 50 -4.04 -5.21 19.70
N SER A 51 -5.14 -5.22 18.95
CA SER A 51 -5.28 -4.48 17.70
C SER A 51 -5.12 -2.97 17.93
N ASN A 52 -5.84 -2.41 18.90
CA ASN A 52 -5.76 -0.98 19.22
C ASN A 52 -4.35 -0.57 19.65
N CYS A 53 -3.67 -1.35 20.49
CA CYS A 53 -2.28 -1.09 20.88
C CYS A 53 -1.35 -1.10 19.67
N THR A 54 -1.48 -2.08 18.78
CA THR A 54 -0.63 -2.19 17.57
C THR A 54 -0.87 -1.04 16.61
N TYR A 55 -2.13 -0.71 16.31
CA TYR A 55 -2.45 0.41 15.40
C TYR A 55 -2.11 1.76 16.02
N LEU A 56 -2.27 1.94 17.33
CA LEU A 56 -1.80 3.15 18.01
C LEU A 56 -0.29 3.30 17.93
N THR A 57 0.46 2.20 18.06
CA THR A 57 1.92 2.20 17.90
C THR A 57 2.33 2.52 16.47
N LEU A 58 1.68 1.92 15.47
CA LEU A 58 1.92 2.21 14.04
C LEU A 58 1.68 3.67 13.71
N ILE A 59 0.51 4.18 14.06
CA ILE A 59 0.14 5.56 13.76
C ILE A 59 0.97 6.53 14.60
N GLY A 60 1.25 6.19 15.86
CA GLY A 60 2.12 6.98 16.73
C GLY A 60 3.53 7.11 16.17
N THR A 61 4.13 6.02 15.69
CA THR A 61 5.47 6.05 15.07
C THR A 61 5.47 6.81 13.75
N GLN A 62 4.45 6.65 12.92
CA GLN A 62 4.31 7.42 11.67
C GLN A 62 4.13 8.92 11.94
N THR A 63 3.30 9.30 12.91
CA THR A 63 3.07 10.71 13.27
C THR A 63 4.30 11.35 13.92
N LEU A 64 5.02 10.64 14.78
CA LEU A 64 6.27 11.11 15.36
C LEU A 64 7.35 11.31 14.29
N ALA A 65 7.51 10.35 13.39
CA ALA A 65 8.47 10.46 12.30
C ALA A 65 8.10 11.58 11.32
N ALA A 66 6.83 11.71 10.95
CA ALA A 66 6.35 12.81 10.13
C ALA A 66 6.51 14.17 10.85
N GLY A 67 6.22 14.23 12.15
CA GLY A 67 6.40 15.42 12.97
C GLY A 67 7.87 15.87 13.05
N ALA A 68 8.80 14.92 13.18
CA ALA A 68 10.23 15.21 13.13
C ALA A 68 10.65 15.80 11.77
N VAL A 69 10.16 15.24 10.68
CA VAL A 69 10.38 15.75 9.31
C VAL A 69 9.83 17.17 9.17
N VAL A 70 8.58 17.40 9.61
CA VAL A 70 7.96 18.74 9.60
C VAL A 70 8.73 19.71 10.47
N GLY A 71 9.21 19.29 11.63
CA GLY A 71 10.05 20.12 12.52
C GLY A 71 11.37 20.53 11.87
N ILE A 72 12.06 19.60 11.20
CA ILE A 72 13.28 19.89 10.41
C ILE A 72 12.96 20.87 9.29
N MET A 73 11.86 20.64 8.56
CA MET A 73 11.41 21.55 7.51
C MET A 73 11.13 22.96 8.03
N TYR A 74 10.41 23.07 9.16
CA TYR A 74 10.13 24.36 9.78
C TYR A 74 11.43 25.08 10.18
N PHE A 75 12.40 24.35 10.71
CA PHE A 75 13.73 24.90 11.03
C PHE A 75 14.47 25.39 9.79
N VAL A 76 14.47 24.62 8.70
CA VAL A 76 15.07 25.01 7.40
C VAL A 76 14.40 26.27 6.85
N VAL A 77 13.06 26.34 6.92
CA VAL A 77 12.28 27.53 6.52
C VAL A 77 12.69 28.75 7.35
N LEU A 78 12.74 28.61 8.68
CA LEU A 78 13.16 29.71 9.57
C LEU A 78 14.56 30.21 9.24
N MET A 79 15.52 29.28 9.01
CA MET A 79 16.88 29.64 8.63
C MET A 79 16.91 30.32 7.27
N SER A 80 16.19 29.81 6.28
CA SER A 80 16.12 30.43 4.95
C SER A 80 15.52 31.82 5.01
N VAL A 81 14.43 32.03 5.75
CA VAL A 81 13.83 33.35 5.99
C VAL A 81 14.81 34.28 6.70
N PHE A 82 15.52 33.78 7.73
CA PHE A 82 16.51 34.56 8.46
C PHE A 82 17.65 35.05 7.56
N PHE A 83 18.19 34.18 6.70
CA PHE A 83 19.26 34.56 5.76
C PHE A 83 18.78 35.42 4.59
N THR A 84 17.47 35.38 4.24
CA THR A 84 16.87 36.20 3.18
C THR A 84 16.16 37.46 3.72
N ALA A 85 16.18 37.68 5.03
CA ALA A 85 15.47 38.80 5.65
C ALA A 85 16.04 40.18 5.29
N GLU A 86 17.31 40.30 4.87
CA GLU A 86 17.90 41.57 4.42
C GLU A 86 17.05 42.26 3.31
N PRO A 87 16.64 41.58 2.22
CA PRO A 87 15.80 42.23 1.20
C PRO A 87 14.40 42.58 1.74
N LEU A 88 13.86 41.84 2.70
CA LEU A 88 12.58 42.14 3.32
C LEU A 88 12.65 43.43 4.16
N VAL A 89 13.73 43.63 4.93
CA VAL A 89 13.98 44.83 5.72
C VAL A 89 14.16 46.06 4.80
N LEU A 90 14.81 45.89 3.66
CA LEU A 90 14.94 46.94 2.63
C LEU A 90 13.61 47.34 2.03
N THR A 91 12.70 46.38 1.82
CA THR A 91 11.32 46.65 1.33
C THR A 91 10.52 47.49 2.33
N PHE A 92 10.64 47.21 3.64
CA PHE A 92 10.03 48.03 4.69
C PHE A 92 10.60 49.44 4.77
N ARG A 93 11.82 49.70 4.22
CA ARG A 93 12.44 51.02 4.13
C ARG A 93 12.03 51.84 2.92
N GLY A 94 11.01 51.46 2.17
CA GLY A 94 10.43 52.24 1.08
C GLY A 94 10.90 51.85 -0.33
N HIS A 95 11.57 50.71 -0.48
CA HIS A 95 11.85 50.14 -1.79
C HIS A 95 10.60 49.48 -2.37
N SER A 96 10.37 49.55 -3.68
CA SER A 96 9.26 48.87 -4.33
C SER A 96 9.33 47.37 -4.15
N PHE A 97 8.22 46.78 -3.74
CA PHE A 97 8.08 45.33 -3.63
C PHE A 97 8.18 44.69 -5.03
N ASP A 98 9.23 43.92 -5.26
CA ASP A 98 9.41 43.14 -6.50
C ASP A 98 9.14 41.65 -6.20
N PRO A 99 7.97 41.09 -6.61
CA PRO A 99 7.59 39.73 -6.38
C PRO A 99 8.59 38.71 -6.97
N SER A 100 9.34 39.09 -8.01
CA SER A 100 10.28 38.19 -8.68
C SER A 100 11.46 37.78 -7.78
N GLN A 101 11.85 38.63 -6.83
CA GLN A 101 12.93 38.37 -5.88
C GLN A 101 12.57 37.25 -4.87
N TYR A 102 11.28 37.03 -4.62
CA TYR A 102 10.79 36.03 -3.66
C TYR A 102 10.38 34.72 -4.32
N LEU A 103 10.09 34.74 -5.62
CA LEU A 103 9.63 33.55 -6.35
C LEU A 103 10.66 32.43 -6.34
N LEU A 104 11.93 32.75 -6.61
CA LEU A 104 13.00 31.75 -6.67
C LEU A 104 13.31 31.13 -5.29
N PRO A 105 13.50 31.89 -4.20
CA PRO A 105 13.65 31.33 -2.85
C PRO A 105 12.43 30.49 -2.42
N PHE A 106 11.22 30.91 -2.73
CA PHE A 106 10.02 30.16 -2.42
C PHE A 106 9.96 28.84 -3.19
N LEU A 107 10.31 28.84 -4.47
CA LEU A 107 10.36 27.64 -5.29
C LEU A 107 11.44 26.65 -4.81
N THR A 108 12.64 27.14 -4.47
CA THR A 108 13.71 26.28 -3.93
C THR A 108 13.30 25.64 -2.61
N LEU A 109 12.73 26.43 -1.71
CA LEU A 109 12.19 25.93 -0.44
C LEU A 109 11.12 24.87 -0.64
N TYR A 110 10.17 25.10 -1.57
CA TYR A 110 9.14 24.13 -1.90
C TYR A 110 9.73 22.81 -2.42
N LEU A 111 10.73 22.87 -3.30
CA LEU A 111 11.41 21.69 -3.82
C LEU A 111 12.19 20.93 -2.75
N GLU A 112 12.87 21.63 -1.82
CA GLU A 112 13.55 21.02 -0.68
C GLU A 112 12.56 20.27 0.22
N VAL A 113 11.45 20.90 0.55
CA VAL A 113 10.35 20.30 1.32
C VAL A 113 9.83 19.01 0.65
N MET A 114 9.52 19.09 -0.64
CA MET A 114 9.04 17.94 -1.39
C MET A 114 10.07 16.81 -1.46
N PHE A 115 11.36 17.15 -1.57
CA PHE A 115 12.44 16.19 -1.58
C PHE A 115 12.60 15.47 -0.22
N ILE A 116 12.54 16.20 0.89
CA ILE A 116 12.60 15.62 2.24
C ILE A 116 11.39 14.70 2.48
N LEU A 117 10.20 15.12 2.10
CA LEU A 117 8.99 14.28 2.20
C LEU A 117 9.09 13.01 1.33
N LEU A 118 9.67 13.12 0.15
CA LEU A 118 9.93 11.97 -0.72
C LEU A 118 10.90 10.99 -0.05
N LEU A 119 12.00 11.48 0.52
CA LEU A 119 12.96 10.64 1.26
C LEU A 119 12.29 9.94 2.44
N TYR A 120 11.51 10.66 3.23
CA TYR A 120 10.74 10.08 4.33
C TYR A 120 9.81 8.96 3.83
N LYS A 121 9.04 9.21 2.77
CA LYS A 121 8.13 8.22 2.20
C LYS A 121 8.87 6.98 1.72
N VAL A 122 9.99 7.15 1.02
CA VAL A 122 10.77 6.04 0.46
C VAL A 122 11.42 5.22 1.57
N PHE A 123 12.08 5.84 2.54
CA PHE A 123 12.91 5.15 3.51
C PHE A 123 12.15 4.67 4.75
N PHE A 124 11.10 5.37 5.18
CA PHE A 124 10.39 5.05 6.42
C PHE A 124 8.96 4.60 6.19
N ALA A 125 8.13 5.43 5.57
CA ALA A 125 6.69 5.16 5.48
C ALA A 125 6.39 3.84 4.76
N ASN A 126 7.08 3.55 3.66
CA ASN A 126 6.89 2.31 2.91
C ASN A 126 7.22 1.04 3.72
N VAL A 127 8.16 1.11 4.63
CA VAL A 127 8.54 -0.04 5.48
C VAL A 127 7.50 -0.25 6.58
N LEU A 128 7.01 0.83 7.18
CA LEU A 128 5.93 0.80 8.15
C LEU A 128 4.60 0.29 7.54
N ASP A 129 4.28 0.66 6.30
CA ASP A 129 3.11 0.11 5.57
C ASP A 129 3.18 -1.43 5.43
N CYS A 130 4.38 -2.01 5.34
CA CYS A 130 4.55 -3.46 5.35
C CYS A 130 4.31 -4.05 6.75
N GLY A 131 4.70 -3.34 7.81
CA GLY A 131 4.35 -3.69 9.19
C GLY A 131 2.83 -3.73 9.42
N GLU A 132 2.12 -2.74 8.89
CA GLU A 132 0.64 -2.71 8.88
C GLU A 132 0.05 -3.94 8.18
N SER A 133 0.59 -4.31 7.01
CA SER A 133 0.16 -5.51 6.29
C SER A 133 0.43 -6.80 7.06
N ALA A 134 1.53 -6.88 7.82
CA ALA A 134 1.83 -8.01 8.69
C ALA A 134 0.87 -8.10 9.87
N ALA A 135 0.58 -6.99 10.53
CA ALA A 135 -0.40 -6.90 11.60
C ALA A 135 -1.79 -7.33 11.11
N ALA A 136 -2.20 -6.87 9.93
CA ALA A 136 -3.47 -7.25 9.31
C ALA A 136 -3.57 -8.76 9.02
N LEU A 137 -2.51 -9.39 8.51
CA LEU A 137 -2.47 -10.83 8.28
C LEU A 137 -2.55 -11.63 9.59
N THR A 138 -1.82 -11.19 10.62
CA THR A 138 -1.82 -11.81 11.94
C THR A 138 -3.20 -11.72 12.57
N LEU A 139 -3.85 -10.56 12.50
CA LEU A 139 -5.21 -10.34 12.97
C LEU A 139 -6.23 -11.23 12.23
N TRP A 140 -6.14 -11.31 10.91
CA TRP A 140 -7.01 -12.18 10.11
C TRP A 140 -6.86 -13.65 10.45
N ARG A 141 -5.62 -14.12 10.66
CA ARG A 141 -5.32 -15.51 11.04
C ARG A 141 -5.75 -15.84 12.47
N GLY A 142 -6.10 -14.83 13.26
CA GLY A 142 -6.49 -14.98 14.67
C GLY A 142 -5.31 -15.35 15.58
N GLN A 143 -4.10 -15.05 15.15
CA GLN A 143 -2.87 -15.20 15.94
C GLN A 143 -2.74 -14.02 16.91
N ALA A 144 -2.02 -14.22 18.02
CA ALA A 144 -1.80 -13.16 18.99
C ALA A 144 -1.09 -11.96 18.33
N LEU A 145 -1.71 -10.80 18.40
CA LEU A 145 -1.20 -9.57 17.83
C LEU A 145 -0.34 -8.84 18.86
N HIS A 146 0.90 -8.54 18.51
CA HIS A 146 1.84 -7.79 19.32
C HIS A 146 2.27 -6.50 18.62
N ALA A 147 2.54 -5.44 19.38
CA ALA A 147 2.98 -4.17 18.82
C ALA A 147 4.28 -4.25 18.00
N GLU A 148 5.10 -5.27 18.25
CA GLU A 148 6.34 -5.53 17.51
C GLU A 148 6.12 -5.80 16.03
N TYR A 149 4.95 -6.31 15.64
CA TYR A 149 4.61 -6.50 14.22
C TYR A 149 4.64 -5.20 13.40
N ALA A 150 4.45 -4.04 14.07
CA ALA A 150 4.60 -2.74 13.43
C ALA A 150 5.99 -2.53 12.80
N PHE A 151 7.02 -3.14 13.40
CA PHE A 151 8.41 -2.99 12.99
C PHE A 151 8.98 -4.19 12.22
N CYS A 152 8.18 -5.22 11.94
CA CYS A 152 8.66 -6.42 11.25
C CYS A 152 9.25 -6.12 9.86
N GLY A 153 8.83 -5.04 9.20
CA GLY A 153 9.39 -4.59 7.93
C GLY A 153 10.87 -4.18 8.01
N PHE A 154 11.38 -3.86 9.19
CA PHE A 154 12.78 -3.48 9.37
C PHE A 154 13.73 -4.67 9.46
N SER A 155 13.24 -5.88 9.74
CA SER A 155 14.07 -7.09 9.77
C SER A 155 14.71 -7.40 8.40
N ASP A 156 13.93 -7.23 7.30
CA ASP A 156 14.38 -7.42 5.92
C ASP A 156 14.36 -6.11 5.12
N TYR A 157 14.86 -5.04 5.75
CA TYR A 157 14.75 -3.67 5.26
C TYR A 157 15.10 -3.51 3.77
N LYS A 158 16.27 -4.04 3.33
CA LYS A 158 16.73 -3.89 1.94
C LYS A 158 15.74 -4.49 0.94
N ARG A 159 15.24 -5.69 1.21
CA ARG A 159 14.32 -6.40 0.32
C ARG A 159 12.97 -5.68 0.26
N ILE A 160 12.42 -5.32 1.40
CA ILE A 160 11.13 -4.64 1.51
C ILE A 160 11.21 -3.25 0.87
N MET A 161 12.24 -2.48 1.18
CA MET A 161 12.46 -1.16 0.61
C MET A 161 12.60 -1.23 -0.92
N THR A 162 13.43 -2.15 -1.44
CA THR A 162 13.59 -2.34 -2.89
C THR A 162 12.29 -2.76 -3.55
N GLY A 163 11.54 -3.66 -2.93
CA GLY A 163 10.23 -4.11 -3.43
C GLY A 163 9.20 -2.98 -3.47
N ARG A 164 9.14 -2.17 -2.42
CA ARG A 164 8.22 -1.04 -2.33
C ARG A 164 8.61 0.10 -3.28
N LEU A 165 9.91 0.38 -3.41
CA LEU A 165 10.41 1.38 -4.35
C LEU A 165 10.11 0.96 -5.79
N TYR A 166 10.41 -0.30 -6.15
CA TYR A 166 10.11 -0.85 -7.47
C TYR A 166 8.60 -0.81 -7.76
N HIS A 167 7.78 -1.20 -6.79
CA HIS A 167 6.32 -1.07 -6.86
C HIS A 167 5.89 0.38 -7.09
N GLY A 168 6.43 1.34 -6.34
CA GLY A 168 6.12 2.77 -6.45
C GLY A 168 6.46 3.32 -7.84
N VAL A 169 7.66 3.03 -8.35
CA VAL A 169 8.10 3.48 -9.68
C VAL A 169 7.21 2.91 -10.78
N ILE A 170 6.94 1.62 -10.75
CA ILE A 170 6.08 0.97 -11.76
C ILE A 170 4.64 1.51 -11.69
N THR A 171 4.12 1.72 -10.49
CA THR A 171 2.78 2.28 -10.30
C THR A 171 2.71 3.72 -10.82
N PHE A 172 3.73 4.53 -10.55
CA PHE A 172 3.83 5.90 -11.06
C PHE A 172 3.87 5.94 -12.59
N LEU A 173 4.66 5.07 -13.23
CA LEU A 173 4.70 4.96 -14.69
C LEU A 173 3.35 4.59 -15.30
N TRP A 174 2.60 3.68 -14.65
CA TRP A 174 1.27 3.31 -15.10
C TRP A 174 0.23 4.41 -14.88
N LEU A 175 0.42 5.27 -13.88
CA LEU A 175 -0.50 6.40 -13.62
C LEU A 175 -0.48 7.45 -14.75
N LEU A 176 0.61 7.52 -15.52
CA LEU A 176 0.70 8.38 -16.71
C LEU A 176 -0.30 7.96 -17.82
N ILE A 177 -0.81 6.72 -17.78
CA ILE A 177 -1.82 6.20 -18.72
C ILE A 177 -3.12 5.96 -17.93
N PRO A 178 -4.05 6.93 -17.85
CA PRO A 178 -5.11 6.95 -16.83
C PRO A 178 -6.03 5.72 -16.87
N VAL A 179 -6.47 5.27 -18.04
CA VAL A 179 -7.41 4.15 -18.16
C VAL A 179 -6.75 2.80 -17.87
N TYR A 180 -5.58 2.56 -18.44
CA TYR A 180 -4.81 1.32 -18.24
C TYR A 180 -4.14 1.28 -16.86
N GLY A 181 -3.68 2.43 -16.38
CA GLY A 181 -3.02 2.59 -15.09
C GLY A 181 -3.89 2.19 -13.92
N LEU A 182 -5.18 2.53 -13.94
CA LEU A 182 -6.10 2.17 -12.87
C LEU A 182 -6.25 0.64 -12.73
N THR A 183 -6.38 -0.08 -13.82
CA THR A 183 -6.47 -1.56 -13.79
C THR A 183 -5.17 -2.21 -13.31
N ARG A 184 -4.02 -1.63 -13.66
CA ARG A 184 -2.70 -2.10 -13.22
C ARG A 184 -2.43 -1.79 -11.76
N LEU A 185 -2.88 -0.62 -11.28
CA LEU A 185 -2.81 -0.25 -9.88
C LEU A 185 -3.43 -1.34 -8.98
N TYR A 186 -4.66 -1.78 -9.30
CA TYR A 186 -5.34 -2.84 -8.57
C TYR A 186 -4.62 -4.20 -8.62
N SER A 187 -3.84 -4.44 -9.66
CA SER A 187 -3.05 -5.68 -9.77
C SER A 187 -1.87 -5.75 -8.80
N TYR A 188 -1.37 -4.61 -8.33
CA TYR A 188 -0.19 -4.53 -7.48
C TYR A 188 -0.51 -4.25 -6.01
N LEU A 189 -1.78 -4.10 -5.64
CA LEU A 189 -2.19 -3.79 -4.26
C LEU A 189 -1.88 -4.91 -3.26
N MET A 190 -1.64 -6.14 -3.74
CA MET A 190 -1.28 -7.28 -2.87
C MET A 190 0.23 -7.37 -2.60
N VAL A 191 1.07 -6.55 -3.23
CA VAL A 191 2.53 -6.60 -3.07
C VAL A 191 2.99 -6.48 -1.61
N PRO A 192 2.47 -5.57 -0.76
CA PRO A 192 2.87 -5.50 0.64
C PRO A 192 2.66 -6.81 1.41
N PHE A 193 1.50 -7.45 1.20
CA PHE A 193 1.18 -8.74 1.82
C PHE A 193 2.10 -9.86 1.33
N ILE A 194 2.42 -9.87 0.03
CA ILE A 194 3.31 -10.88 -0.57
C ILE A 194 4.73 -10.73 -0.04
N LEU A 195 5.25 -9.52 0.06
CA LEU A 195 6.59 -9.25 0.59
C LEU A 195 6.76 -9.74 2.03
N ILE A 196 5.70 -9.70 2.83
CA ILE A 196 5.72 -10.20 4.21
C ILE A 196 5.49 -11.71 4.25
N ASN A 197 4.49 -12.23 3.52
CA ASN A 197 4.06 -13.62 3.62
C ASN A 197 4.96 -14.61 2.84
N LYS A 198 5.61 -14.15 1.77
CA LYS A 198 6.52 -14.96 0.93
C LYS A 198 7.91 -14.32 0.86
N PRO A 199 8.73 -14.43 1.92
CA PRO A 199 10.05 -13.77 2.01
C PRO A 199 11.07 -14.26 0.98
N GLN A 200 10.86 -15.45 0.40
CA GLN A 200 11.73 -16.04 -0.63
C GLN A 200 11.61 -15.33 -2.00
N LEU A 201 10.54 -14.57 -2.23
CA LEU A 201 10.34 -13.90 -3.51
C LEU A 201 11.13 -12.59 -3.59
N SER A 202 11.80 -12.39 -4.72
CA SER A 202 12.39 -11.08 -5.05
C SER A 202 11.32 -10.02 -5.33
N ALA A 203 11.71 -8.75 -5.35
CA ALA A 203 10.79 -7.63 -5.65
C ALA A 203 10.05 -7.79 -6.99
N LYS A 204 10.77 -8.25 -8.02
CA LYS A 204 10.21 -8.51 -9.36
C LYS A 204 9.21 -9.66 -9.35
N GLU A 205 9.56 -10.75 -8.69
CA GLU A 205 8.71 -11.94 -8.57
C GLU A 205 7.47 -11.65 -7.74
N ALA A 206 7.59 -10.91 -6.63
CA ALA A 206 6.45 -10.48 -5.83
C ALA A 206 5.44 -9.66 -6.64
N MET A 207 5.90 -8.78 -7.54
CA MET A 207 5.01 -8.02 -8.43
C MET A 207 4.37 -8.90 -9.51
N SER A 208 5.13 -9.81 -10.12
CA SER A 208 4.56 -10.74 -11.11
C SER A 208 3.54 -11.67 -10.48
N TYR A 209 3.84 -12.19 -9.28
CA TYR A 209 2.93 -12.99 -8.49
C TYR A 209 1.66 -12.22 -8.11
N SER A 210 1.77 -10.97 -7.64
CA SER A 210 0.61 -10.12 -7.32
C SER A 210 -0.30 -9.93 -8.53
N ARG A 211 0.30 -9.70 -9.70
CA ARG A 211 -0.47 -9.55 -10.96
C ARG A 211 -1.19 -10.84 -11.35
N ALA A 212 -0.53 -11.98 -11.22
CA ALA A 212 -1.11 -13.29 -11.54
C ALA A 212 -2.28 -13.62 -10.60
N VAL A 213 -2.06 -13.49 -9.31
CA VAL A 213 -3.06 -13.76 -8.27
C VAL A 213 -4.28 -12.84 -8.39
N MET A 214 -4.10 -11.56 -8.72
CA MET A 214 -5.19 -10.58 -8.84
C MET A 214 -5.92 -10.63 -10.19
N GLN A 215 -5.50 -11.46 -11.11
CA GLN A 215 -6.19 -11.63 -12.40
C GLN A 215 -7.59 -12.23 -12.17
N GLY A 216 -8.63 -11.55 -12.66
CA GLY A 216 -10.04 -11.93 -12.45
C GLY A 216 -10.65 -11.44 -11.12
N TYR A 217 -9.84 -11.02 -10.14
CA TYR A 217 -10.31 -10.60 -8.81
C TYR A 217 -10.29 -9.09 -8.57
N ARG A 218 -9.73 -8.29 -9.50
CA ARG A 218 -9.58 -6.83 -9.38
C ARG A 218 -10.89 -6.12 -9.06
N TRP A 219 -11.98 -6.50 -9.78
CA TRP A 219 -13.30 -5.93 -9.56
C TRP A 219 -13.89 -6.30 -8.21
N LYS A 220 -13.74 -7.55 -7.77
CA LYS A 220 -14.18 -7.98 -6.43
C LYS A 220 -13.44 -7.22 -5.34
N TYR A 221 -12.14 -7.00 -5.50
CA TYR A 221 -11.34 -6.21 -4.56
C TYR A 221 -11.74 -4.73 -4.57
N PHE A 222 -11.99 -4.15 -5.73
CA PHE A 222 -12.54 -2.80 -5.84
C PHE A 222 -13.86 -2.66 -5.07
N CYS A 223 -14.81 -3.58 -5.28
CA CYS A 223 -16.07 -3.59 -4.56
C CYS A 223 -15.91 -3.77 -3.04
N LEU A 224 -14.91 -4.55 -2.60
CA LEU A 224 -14.57 -4.67 -1.19
C LEU A 224 -14.13 -3.31 -0.63
N ARG A 225 -13.18 -2.66 -1.26
CA ARG A 225 -12.69 -1.33 -0.83
C ARG A 225 -13.78 -0.26 -0.86
N LEU A 226 -14.61 -0.28 -1.89
CA LEU A 226 -15.74 0.64 -2.03
C LEU A 226 -16.73 0.52 -0.85
N SER A 227 -16.92 -0.69 -0.31
CA SER A 227 -17.82 -0.90 0.83
C SER A 227 -17.33 -0.23 2.12
N PHE A 228 -16.06 0.13 2.20
CA PHE A 228 -15.49 0.86 3.34
C PHE A 228 -15.53 2.39 3.19
N ILE A 229 -15.99 2.91 2.04
CA ILE A 229 -16.00 4.36 1.80
C ILE A 229 -16.84 5.11 2.84
N GLY A 230 -17.97 4.53 3.27
CA GLY A 230 -18.82 5.08 4.33
C GLY A 230 -18.11 5.13 5.68
N TRP A 231 -17.30 4.12 6.00
CA TRP A 231 -16.49 4.09 7.21
C TRP A 231 -15.39 5.14 7.19
N HIS A 232 -14.72 5.33 6.03
CA HIS A 232 -13.72 6.39 5.87
C HIS A 232 -14.34 7.78 5.96
N LEU A 233 -15.55 7.95 5.42
CA LEU A 233 -16.28 9.21 5.56
C LEU A 233 -16.62 9.49 7.02
N LEU A 234 -17.14 8.50 7.75
CA LEU A 234 -17.43 8.61 9.18
C LEU A 234 -16.16 8.91 10.00
N ASN A 235 -15.03 8.29 9.65
CA ASN A 235 -13.73 8.57 10.26
C ASN A 235 -13.31 10.04 10.07
N SER A 236 -13.59 10.63 8.91
CA SER A 236 -13.31 12.04 8.64
C SER A 236 -14.07 12.98 9.60
N PHE A 237 -15.32 12.65 9.94
CA PHE A 237 -16.10 13.42 10.91
C PHE A 237 -15.58 13.32 12.36
N THR A 238 -14.86 12.24 12.68
CA THR A 238 -14.26 12.04 14.02
C THR A 238 -12.79 12.47 14.09
N TYR A 239 -12.32 13.28 13.14
CA TYR A 239 -10.92 13.72 13.04
C TYR A 239 -9.90 12.54 13.07
N GLY A 240 -10.29 11.37 12.54
CA GLY A 240 -9.42 10.21 12.48
C GLY A 240 -9.42 9.30 13.73
N ILE A 241 -10.05 9.69 14.82
CA ILE A 241 -10.08 8.91 16.08
C ILE A 241 -10.72 7.54 15.84
N LEU A 242 -11.88 7.49 15.18
CA LEU A 242 -12.57 6.24 14.85
C LEU A 242 -11.71 5.35 13.95
N GLY A 243 -10.87 5.95 13.10
CA GLY A 243 -9.93 5.25 12.24
C GLY A 243 -8.99 4.36 13.01
N ILE A 244 -8.32 4.92 14.00
CA ILE A 244 -7.30 4.24 14.80
C ILE A 244 -7.88 3.03 15.53
N PHE A 245 -9.04 3.20 16.17
CA PHE A 245 -9.61 2.19 17.06
C PHE A 245 -10.48 1.14 16.35
N TYR A 246 -11.00 1.46 15.15
CA TYR A 246 -11.94 0.56 14.49
C TYR A 246 -11.77 0.47 12.97
N VAL A 247 -11.73 1.60 12.24
CA VAL A 247 -11.85 1.56 10.78
C VAL A 247 -10.62 0.97 10.12
N TYR A 248 -9.42 1.39 10.52
CA TYR A 248 -8.17 0.89 9.93
C TYR A 248 -7.96 -0.61 10.21
N PRO A 249 -7.98 -1.09 11.47
CA PRO A 249 -7.80 -2.51 11.73
C PRO A 249 -8.88 -3.39 11.07
N TYR A 250 -10.12 -2.89 10.98
CA TYR A 250 -11.20 -3.61 10.30
C TYR A 250 -10.98 -3.69 8.79
N TYR A 251 -10.62 -2.57 8.18
CA TYR A 251 -10.34 -2.48 6.74
C TYR A 251 -9.15 -3.36 6.36
N ASP A 252 -8.06 -3.28 7.10
CA ASP A 252 -6.84 -4.02 6.81
C ASP A 252 -7.02 -5.52 7.02
N ALA A 253 -7.73 -5.93 8.08
CA ALA A 253 -8.11 -7.33 8.27
C ALA A 253 -8.98 -7.85 7.13
N ALA A 254 -9.91 -7.06 6.60
CA ALA A 254 -10.71 -7.44 5.43
C ALA A 254 -9.86 -7.55 4.16
N CYS A 255 -8.88 -6.66 3.97
CA CYS A 255 -7.92 -6.72 2.86
C CYS A 255 -7.00 -7.94 2.97
N ALA A 256 -6.52 -8.26 4.18
CA ALA A 256 -5.73 -9.46 4.47
C ALA A 256 -6.54 -10.75 4.19
N GLY A 257 -7.81 -10.76 4.59
CA GLY A 257 -8.72 -11.88 4.31
C GLY A 257 -8.97 -12.09 2.83
N PHE A 258 -9.10 -11.01 2.07
CA PHE A 258 -9.20 -11.08 0.63
C PHE A 258 -7.92 -11.64 0.01
N TYR A 259 -6.76 -11.17 0.46
CA TYR A 259 -5.46 -11.67 0.02
C TYR A 259 -5.32 -13.17 0.26
N GLU A 260 -5.60 -13.65 1.48
CA GLU A 260 -5.55 -15.08 1.83
C GLU A 260 -6.48 -15.92 0.93
N ALA A 261 -7.70 -15.45 0.67
CA ALA A 261 -8.67 -16.15 -0.17
C ALA A 261 -8.18 -16.26 -1.63
N VAL A 262 -7.60 -15.18 -2.18
CA VAL A 262 -7.11 -15.19 -3.58
C VAL A 262 -5.87 -16.06 -3.72
N VAL A 263 -4.92 -15.97 -2.77
CA VAL A 263 -3.71 -16.80 -2.77
C VAL A 263 -4.06 -18.28 -2.65
N LYS A 264 -4.95 -18.64 -1.70
CA LYS A 264 -5.39 -20.02 -1.53
C LYS A 264 -5.99 -20.59 -2.81
N GLU A 265 -6.81 -19.81 -3.50
CA GLU A 265 -7.43 -20.26 -4.75
C GLU A 265 -6.41 -20.36 -5.90
N TYR A 266 -5.45 -19.43 -5.96
CA TYR A 266 -4.37 -19.47 -6.95
C TYR A 266 -3.45 -20.67 -6.73
N ASP A 267 -3.02 -20.90 -5.49
CA ASP A 267 -2.14 -22.03 -5.15
C ASP A 267 -2.85 -23.38 -5.35
N ALA A 268 -4.15 -23.49 -5.03
CA ALA A 268 -4.95 -24.69 -5.30
C ALA A 268 -5.05 -25.02 -6.80
N LYS A 269 -5.18 -24.01 -7.65
CA LYS A 269 -5.21 -24.21 -9.11
C LYS A 269 -3.87 -24.67 -9.67
N ASN A 270 -2.76 -24.10 -9.15
CA ASN A 270 -1.42 -24.45 -9.61
C ASN A 270 -0.92 -25.79 -9.06
N ALA A 271 -1.38 -26.22 -7.89
CA ALA A 271 -1.05 -27.54 -7.33
C ALA A 271 -1.57 -28.71 -8.22
N HIS A 272 -2.59 -28.47 -9.06
CA HIS A 272 -3.06 -29.45 -10.02
C HIS A 272 -2.22 -29.51 -11.32
N ILE A 273 -1.27 -28.56 -11.49
CA ILE A 273 -0.46 -28.46 -12.71
C ILE A 273 0.95 -29.08 -12.51
N GLU A 274 1.43 -29.26 -11.27
CA GLU A 274 2.76 -29.82 -10.97
C GLU A 274 2.91 -31.35 -10.89
N PRO A 275 1.91 -32.24 -10.95
CA PRO A 275 2.15 -33.69 -10.80
C PRO A 275 2.79 -34.39 -12.01
N SER A 276 3.10 -33.74 -13.12
CA SER A 276 3.58 -34.44 -14.34
C SER A 276 5.03 -34.14 -14.75
N ALA A 277 5.80 -33.42 -13.94
CA ALA A 277 7.19 -33.10 -14.27
C ALA A 277 8.25 -33.82 -13.41
N ALA A 278 7.84 -34.82 -12.63
CA ALA A 278 8.71 -35.62 -11.76
C ALA A 278 8.58 -37.14 -12.00
N GLU A 279 8.36 -37.57 -13.27
CA GLU A 279 8.58 -38.96 -13.71
C GLU A 279 9.56 -39.00 -14.88
#